data_1bbf9ab2db995f5c6e21992163cfe072
#
_entry.id   1bbf9ab2db995f5c6e21992163cfe072
#
_cell.length_a   1.000
_cell.length_b   1.000
_cell.length_c   1.000
_cell.angle_alpha   90.00
_cell.angle_beta   90.00
_cell.angle_gamma   90.00
#
_symmetry.space_group_name_H-M   'P 1'
#
loop_
_entity.id
_entity.type
_entity.pdbx_description
1 polymer ?
#
loop_
_entity_poly.entity_id
_entity_poly.type
_entity_poly.pdbx_seq_one_letter_code
_entity_poly.pdbx_strand_id
1 'polypeptide(L)'
;MNKMATQPLTAAEPDEAVKPKRKRKVAGKGSLKTILMLIVPGLLLLLGAYYWLTSGGSVSTDDAQVRQDIVSVSPQVNGQVVEVLVRNGARVHRGDLLFRVDPQPYRVALEQAQAQLASAHLQTQVLRTTAAGTSGDITGAQANLAIKRNALGRQQALLRRGFTTRSDYEDALNEVRSAETQLSDARARAANASAAVAPGEQPQVAQAQAAVDKAKLELSRTEVRAPMDGII
;
A
#
# COMPACT_ATOMS: atom_id res chain seq x y z
N MET A 1 -50.06 28.68 -6.36
CA MET A 1 -51.27 29.33 -5.83
C MET A 1 -50.81 30.48 -5.00
N ASN A 2 -50.89 31.56 -5.51
CA ASN A 2 -51.86 32.68 -5.53
C ASN A 2 -51.37 33.74 -4.55
N LYS A 3 -50.99 34.78 -4.99
CA LYS A 3 -51.52 36.04 -5.55
C LYS A 3 -51.14 37.17 -4.62
N MET A 4 -50.45 38.14 -5.13
CA MET A 4 -50.89 39.44 -5.67
C MET A 4 -50.97 40.48 -4.57
N ALA A 5 -50.19 41.49 -4.73
CA ALA A 5 -50.41 42.79 -5.37
C ALA A 5 -50.92 43.78 -4.32
N THR A 6 -50.58 45.02 -4.20
CA THR A 6 -50.46 46.08 -5.22
C THR A 6 -50.02 47.37 -4.51
N GLN A 7 -49.23 48.15 -5.18
CA GLN A 7 -49.14 49.63 -5.01
C GLN A 7 -50.54 50.31 -5.34
N PRO A 8 -50.80 51.57 -5.17
CA PRO A 8 -49.99 52.69 -5.66
C PRO A 8 -50.09 54.07 -4.88
N LEU A 9 -49.18 54.95 -5.14
CA LEU A 9 -49.24 56.25 -5.78
C LEU A 9 -50.20 57.38 -5.22
N THR A 10 -49.66 58.56 -5.01
CA THR A 10 -49.95 59.83 -5.74
C THR A 10 -49.71 61.00 -4.82
N ALA A 11 -48.71 61.80 -5.07
CA ALA A 11 -48.66 63.07 -5.78
C ALA A 11 -49.45 64.27 -5.15
N ALA A 12 -48.76 65.31 -4.88
CA ALA A 12 -48.87 66.59 -5.57
C ALA A 12 -48.39 67.80 -4.74
N GLU A 13 -47.48 68.50 -5.30
CA GLU A 13 -47.17 69.94 -5.14
C GLU A 13 -48.43 70.82 -5.41
N PRO A 14 -48.44 72.18 -5.34
CA PRO A 14 -47.31 73.08 -5.23
C PRO A 14 -47.63 74.42 -4.48
N ASP A 15 -46.62 75.35 -4.52
CA ASP A 15 -46.70 76.82 -4.62
C ASP A 15 -46.97 77.62 -3.34
N GLU A 16 -46.41 78.74 -3.06
CA GLU A 16 -45.96 79.93 -3.77
C GLU A 16 -45.15 80.87 -2.87
N ALA A 17 -44.36 81.65 -3.49
CA ALA A 17 -43.48 82.71 -3.06
C ALA A 17 -44.12 83.77 -2.21
N VAL A 18 -43.32 84.43 -1.37
CA VAL A 18 -43.17 85.93 -1.31
C VAL A 18 -41.97 86.36 -0.46
N LYS A 19 -40.98 87.03 -1.07
CA LYS A 19 -39.97 87.94 -0.50
C LYS A 19 -40.61 89.29 -0.23
N PRO A 20 -39.91 90.32 0.33
CA PRO A 20 -38.75 90.39 1.27
C PRO A 20 -38.98 91.41 2.37
N LYS A 21 -38.10 91.55 3.38
CA LYS A 21 -37.65 92.83 3.93
C LYS A 21 -36.41 92.73 4.81
N ARG A 22 -35.42 93.53 4.38
CA ARG A 22 -34.20 93.91 5.13
C ARG A 22 -34.56 94.72 6.35
N LYS A 23 -33.90 94.50 7.48
CA LYS A 23 -33.38 95.52 8.39
C LYS A 23 -32.26 95.02 9.28
N ARG A 24 -31.09 95.55 9.05
CA ARG A 24 -30.09 96.23 9.87
C ARG A 24 -29.75 95.66 11.25
N LYS A 25 -28.46 95.34 11.32
CA LYS A 25 -27.48 95.38 12.40
C LYS A 25 -27.93 95.96 13.73
N VAL A 26 -27.71 95.19 14.80
CA VAL A 26 -27.19 95.72 16.06
C VAL A 26 -26.14 94.73 16.57
N ALA A 27 -24.90 95.21 16.64
CA ALA A 27 -23.81 94.51 17.33
C ALA A 27 -24.02 94.69 18.83
N GLY A 28 -23.87 93.64 19.60
CA GLY A 28 -23.93 93.77 21.03
C GLY A 28 -23.84 92.48 21.80
N LYS A 29 -22.66 92.16 22.32
CA LYS A 29 -22.44 91.39 23.56
C LYS A 29 -23.13 89.98 23.73
N GLY A 30 -23.22 89.16 22.71
CA GLY A 30 -23.74 87.83 22.83
C GLY A 30 -22.74 86.72 22.40
N SER A 31 -21.59 87.11 21.81
CA SER A 31 -20.73 86.22 21.11
C SER A 31 -19.99 85.21 22.02
N LEU A 32 -19.74 85.63 23.28
CA LEU A 32 -18.97 84.70 24.16
C LEU A 32 -19.83 83.54 24.68
N LYS A 33 -21.13 83.78 24.95
CA LYS A 33 -22.07 82.73 25.37
C LYS A 33 -22.42 81.74 24.22
N THR A 34 -22.60 82.31 23.00
CA THR A 34 -22.88 81.48 21.80
C THR A 34 -21.67 80.73 21.33
N ILE A 35 -20.46 81.26 21.46
CA ILE A 35 -19.18 80.55 21.19
C ILE A 35 -18.97 79.44 22.21
N LEU A 36 -19.22 79.75 23.51
CA LEU A 36 -19.08 78.68 24.54
C LEU A 36 -20.15 77.60 24.40
N MET A 37 -21.35 77.91 23.96
CA MET A 37 -22.46 77.01 23.71
C MET A 37 -22.19 76.08 22.49
N LEU A 38 -21.32 76.50 21.56
CA LEU A 38 -20.98 75.74 20.36
C LEU A 38 -19.67 74.95 20.55
N ILE A 39 -18.75 75.46 21.37
CA ILE A 39 -17.46 74.79 21.66
C ILE A 39 -17.67 73.57 22.53
N VAL A 40 -18.56 73.62 23.52
CA VAL A 40 -18.77 72.47 24.40
C VAL A 40 -19.33 71.22 23.66
N PRO A 41 -20.40 71.32 22.84
CA PRO A 41 -20.87 70.19 22.06
C PRO A 41 -19.86 69.79 20.97
N GLY A 42 -19.12 70.75 20.38
CA GLY A 42 -18.06 70.44 19.43
C GLY A 42 -16.89 69.63 20.06
N LEU A 43 -16.51 70.03 21.29
CA LEU A 43 -15.48 69.30 22.03
C LEU A 43 -15.96 67.89 22.46
N LEU A 44 -17.25 67.79 22.86
CA LEU A 44 -17.84 66.49 23.19
C LEU A 44 -17.91 65.55 21.97
N LEU A 45 -18.26 66.13 20.79
CA LEU A 45 -18.25 65.34 19.55
C LEU A 45 -16.83 64.89 19.15
N LEU A 46 -15.84 65.81 19.30
CA LEU A 46 -14.44 65.49 19.06
C LEU A 46 -13.89 64.39 20.03
N LEU A 47 -14.22 64.54 21.31
CA LEU A 47 -13.87 63.56 22.32
C LEU A 47 -14.57 62.20 22.09
N GLY A 48 -15.85 62.23 21.71
CA GLY A 48 -16.62 61.04 21.36
C GLY A 48 -16.10 60.37 20.11
N ALA A 49 -15.76 61.14 19.07
CA ALA A 49 -15.14 60.64 17.84
C ALA A 49 -13.74 60.08 18.14
N TYR A 50 -12.92 60.76 18.94
CA TYR A 50 -11.62 60.26 19.37
C TYR A 50 -11.75 58.98 20.17
N TYR A 51 -12.67 58.91 21.11
CA TYR A 51 -12.93 57.70 21.89
C TYR A 51 -13.43 56.56 20.99
N TRP A 52 -14.29 56.86 20.01
CA TRP A 52 -14.79 55.85 19.06
C TRP A 52 -13.69 55.35 18.11
N LEU A 53 -12.79 56.25 17.64
CA LEU A 53 -11.66 55.86 16.79
C LEU A 53 -10.55 55.15 17.58
N THR A 54 -10.34 55.48 18.86
CA THR A 54 -9.33 54.84 19.70
C THR A 54 -9.88 53.63 20.47
N SER A 55 -11.18 53.50 20.59
CA SER A 55 -11.85 52.30 21.08
C SER A 55 -11.88 51.23 20.00
N GLY A 56 -10.67 50.89 19.50
CA GLY A 56 -10.48 49.82 18.56
C GLY A 56 -11.13 48.56 19.12
N GLY A 57 -12.09 48.02 18.38
CA GLY A 57 -12.80 46.83 18.79
C GLY A 57 -11.86 45.69 19.16
N SER A 58 -11.70 45.52 20.46
CA SER A 58 -11.12 44.28 20.96
C SER A 58 -12.12 43.17 20.66
N VAL A 59 -11.87 42.45 19.60
CA VAL A 59 -12.59 41.19 19.33
C VAL A 59 -12.08 40.19 20.35
N SER A 60 -12.79 40.03 21.45
CA SER A 60 -12.58 38.93 22.36
C SER A 60 -13.29 37.71 21.80
N THR A 61 -12.55 36.72 21.44
CA THR A 61 -13.13 35.41 21.14
C THR A 61 -12.93 34.51 22.33
N ASP A 62 -14.00 34.10 22.96
CA ASP A 62 -14.00 33.14 24.06
C ASP A 62 -13.85 31.72 23.58
N ASP A 63 -13.80 31.52 22.27
CA ASP A 63 -13.79 30.18 21.62
C ASP A 63 -12.50 29.93 20.83
N ALA A 64 -11.38 30.50 21.26
CA ALA A 64 -10.08 30.21 20.68
C ALA A 64 -9.60 28.83 21.15
N GLN A 65 -10.01 27.79 20.43
CA GLN A 65 -9.52 26.43 20.65
C GLN A 65 -8.28 26.19 19.77
N VAL A 66 -7.16 25.90 20.40
CA VAL A 66 -5.99 25.36 19.69
C VAL A 66 -6.26 23.89 19.44
N ARG A 67 -6.57 23.51 18.20
CA ARG A 67 -6.67 22.13 17.76
C ARG A 67 -5.30 21.70 17.27
N GLN A 68 -4.74 20.70 17.91
CA GLN A 68 -3.54 20.01 17.44
C GLN A 68 -3.97 18.68 16.81
N ASP A 69 -3.39 18.34 15.68
CA ASP A 69 -3.62 17.04 15.06
C ASP A 69 -3.11 15.93 15.97
N ILE A 70 -4.02 15.04 16.38
CA ILE A 70 -3.69 13.89 17.22
C ILE A 70 -3.65 12.65 16.34
N VAL A 71 -2.49 12.02 16.28
CA VAL A 71 -2.29 10.75 15.58
C VAL A 71 -2.18 9.63 16.62
N SER A 72 -3.14 8.72 16.59
CA SER A 72 -3.09 7.53 17.44
C SER A 72 -2.13 6.50 16.85
N VAL A 73 -1.14 6.08 17.64
CA VAL A 73 -0.19 5.03 17.27
C VAL A 73 -0.55 3.75 18.01
N SER A 74 -0.89 2.70 17.26
CA SER A 74 -1.21 1.38 17.79
C SER A 74 -0.33 0.30 17.16
N PRO A 75 0.00 -0.78 17.87
CA PRO A 75 0.75 -1.90 17.31
C PRO A 75 -0.07 -2.58 16.20
N GLN A 76 0.60 -3.00 15.13
CA GLN A 76 0.00 -3.75 14.03
C GLN A 76 0.07 -5.27 14.26
N VAL A 77 0.63 -5.71 15.39
CA VAL A 77 0.81 -7.10 15.78
C VAL A 77 0.34 -7.30 17.21
N ASN A 78 -0.14 -8.49 17.53
CA ASN A 78 -0.64 -8.83 18.86
C ASN A 78 0.51 -9.26 19.75
N GLY A 79 0.51 -8.86 21.02
CA GLY A 79 1.52 -9.30 21.99
C GLY A 79 1.61 -8.40 23.21
N GLN A 80 2.43 -8.79 24.15
CA GLN A 80 2.70 -7.99 25.34
C GLN A 80 3.73 -6.90 25.01
N VAL A 81 3.52 -5.71 25.54
CA VAL A 81 4.53 -4.65 25.48
C VAL A 81 5.62 -4.97 26.50
N VAL A 82 6.84 -5.18 26.03
CA VAL A 82 7.99 -5.52 26.88
C VAL A 82 8.76 -4.29 27.31
N GLU A 83 8.74 -3.22 26.51
CA GLU A 83 9.54 -2.04 26.76
C GLU A 83 8.83 -0.80 26.20
N VAL A 84 8.78 0.26 26.99
CA VAL A 84 8.30 1.59 26.58
C VAL A 84 9.44 2.58 26.77
N LEU A 85 9.88 3.19 25.67
CA LEU A 85 11.08 4.05 25.63
C LEU A 85 10.76 5.53 25.74
N VAL A 86 9.48 5.89 25.65
CA VAL A 86 9.03 7.29 25.67
C VAL A 86 8.23 7.60 26.92
N ARG A 87 8.22 8.87 27.31
CA ARG A 87 7.45 9.38 28.45
C ARG A 87 6.41 10.39 27.97
N ASN A 88 5.35 10.55 28.73
CA ASN A 88 4.37 11.61 28.47
C ASN A 88 5.05 12.98 28.45
N GLY A 89 4.77 13.80 27.43
CA GLY A 89 5.39 15.09 27.18
C GLY A 89 6.76 15.04 26.49
N ALA A 90 7.27 13.86 26.14
CA ALA A 90 8.53 13.74 25.39
C ALA A 90 8.37 14.16 23.93
N ARG A 91 9.32 14.92 23.42
CA ARG A 91 9.42 15.23 21.99
C ARG A 91 10.04 14.05 21.25
N VAL A 92 9.41 13.64 20.18
CA VAL A 92 9.86 12.53 19.33
C VAL A 92 9.96 12.98 17.89
N HIS A 93 10.90 12.38 17.15
CA HIS A 93 11.07 12.57 15.71
C HIS A 93 10.51 11.37 14.96
N ARG A 94 10.17 11.59 13.71
CA ARG A 94 9.73 10.52 12.82
C ARG A 94 10.77 9.40 12.77
N GLY A 95 10.33 8.17 13.06
CA GLY A 95 11.18 6.97 13.10
C GLY A 95 11.70 6.60 14.48
N ASP A 96 11.55 7.47 15.50
CA ASP A 96 11.95 7.14 16.88
C ASP A 96 11.14 5.95 17.41
N LEU A 97 11.81 5.05 18.12
CA LEU A 97 11.19 3.87 18.71
C LEU A 97 10.38 4.29 19.95
N LEU A 98 9.08 4.05 19.91
CA LEU A 98 8.16 4.41 20.99
C LEU A 98 8.05 3.29 22.02
N PHE A 99 7.74 2.10 21.55
CA PHE A 99 7.66 0.90 22.39
C PHE A 99 7.91 -0.36 21.57
N ARG A 100 8.17 -1.46 22.25
CA ARG A 100 8.43 -2.77 21.68
C ARG A 100 7.46 -3.80 22.21
N VAL A 101 6.83 -4.51 21.28
CA VAL A 101 6.04 -5.72 21.59
C VAL A 101 6.98 -6.92 21.65
N ASP A 102 6.65 -7.95 22.42
CA ASP A 102 7.46 -9.16 22.54
C ASP A 102 7.78 -9.77 21.16
N PRO A 103 9.06 -9.76 20.74
CA PRO A 103 9.46 -10.27 19.44
C PRO A 103 9.64 -11.80 19.40
N GLN A 104 9.63 -12.50 20.55
CA GLN A 104 9.97 -13.92 20.62
C GLN A 104 9.05 -14.80 19.78
N PRO A 105 7.71 -14.69 19.85
CA PRO A 105 6.82 -15.49 19.01
C PRO A 105 7.07 -15.28 17.51
N TYR A 106 7.38 -14.04 17.12
CA TYR A 106 7.65 -13.68 15.72
C TYR A 106 9.01 -14.17 15.23
N ARG A 107 10.03 -14.23 16.12
CA ARG A 107 11.32 -14.86 15.79
C ARG A 107 11.16 -16.34 15.53
N VAL A 108 10.43 -17.04 16.40
CA VAL A 108 10.13 -18.46 16.21
C VAL A 108 9.36 -18.71 14.92
N ALA A 109 8.36 -17.87 14.61
CA ALA A 109 7.62 -17.95 13.36
C ALA A 109 8.52 -17.73 12.13
N LEU A 110 9.47 -16.80 12.21
CA LEU A 110 10.45 -16.56 11.15
C LEU A 110 11.37 -17.77 10.96
N GLU A 111 11.90 -18.34 12.03
CA GLU A 111 12.73 -19.55 11.96
C GLU A 111 11.97 -20.74 11.35
N GLN A 112 10.71 -20.92 11.74
CA GLN A 112 9.84 -21.95 11.16
C GLN A 112 9.62 -21.71 9.66
N ALA A 113 9.34 -20.49 9.23
CA ALA A 113 9.19 -20.16 7.82
C ALA A 113 10.49 -20.38 7.03
N GLN A 114 11.65 -20.05 7.61
CA GLN A 114 12.96 -20.30 7.01
C GLN A 114 13.24 -21.81 6.86
N ALA A 115 12.88 -22.61 7.85
CA ALA A 115 13.00 -24.05 7.77
C ALA A 115 12.10 -24.64 6.66
N GLN A 116 10.89 -24.11 6.50
CA GLN A 116 9.99 -24.50 5.40
C GLN A 116 10.58 -24.13 4.04
N LEU A 117 11.18 -22.95 3.90
CA LEU A 117 11.86 -22.53 2.67
C LEU A 117 13.04 -23.45 2.34
N ALA A 118 13.86 -23.79 3.33
CA ALA A 118 14.96 -24.73 3.16
C ALA A 118 14.46 -26.12 2.69
N SER A 119 13.37 -26.60 3.28
CA SER A 119 12.73 -27.85 2.86
C SER A 119 12.22 -27.80 1.42
N ALA A 120 11.59 -26.69 1.00
CA ALA A 120 11.12 -26.49 -0.37
C ALA A 120 12.29 -26.48 -1.38
N HIS A 121 13.41 -25.86 -1.03
CA HIS A 121 14.63 -25.91 -1.85
C HIS A 121 15.18 -27.32 -1.99
N LEU A 122 15.27 -28.09 -0.89
CA LEU A 122 15.70 -29.49 -0.94
C LEU A 122 14.79 -30.34 -1.82
N GLN A 123 13.46 -30.15 -1.68
CA GLN A 123 12.49 -30.85 -2.53
C GLN A 123 12.69 -30.53 -4.02
N THR A 124 12.91 -29.28 -4.36
CA THR A 124 13.20 -28.84 -5.72
C THR A 124 14.52 -29.47 -6.23
N GLN A 125 15.54 -29.53 -5.38
CA GLN A 125 16.81 -30.15 -5.73
C GLN A 125 16.66 -31.68 -6.01
N VAL A 126 15.86 -32.36 -5.20
CA VAL A 126 15.55 -33.80 -5.43
C VAL A 126 14.87 -33.98 -6.79
N LEU A 127 13.86 -33.15 -7.10
CA LEU A 127 13.17 -33.20 -8.40
C LEU A 127 14.15 -32.96 -9.56
N ARG A 128 15.04 -31.99 -9.46
CA ARG A 128 16.06 -31.71 -10.48
C ARG A 128 17.03 -32.88 -10.66
N THR A 129 17.49 -33.46 -9.57
CA THR A 129 18.38 -34.64 -9.62
C THR A 129 17.68 -35.83 -10.26
N THR A 130 16.41 -36.05 -9.91
CA THR A 130 15.60 -37.14 -10.53
C THR A 130 15.43 -36.89 -12.03
N ALA A 131 15.09 -35.66 -12.44
CA ALA A 131 14.97 -35.32 -13.85
C ALA A 131 16.29 -35.49 -14.62
N ALA A 132 17.41 -35.12 -14.02
CA ALA A 132 18.73 -35.33 -14.62
C ALA A 132 19.05 -36.86 -14.77
N GLY A 133 18.66 -37.68 -13.80
CA GLY A 133 18.86 -39.13 -13.86
C GLY A 133 18.13 -39.83 -15.02
N THR A 134 16.93 -39.32 -15.37
CA THR A 134 16.14 -39.90 -16.48
C THR A 134 16.81 -39.80 -17.86
N SER A 135 17.73 -38.86 -18.03
CA SER A 135 18.51 -38.75 -19.26
C SER A 135 19.45 -39.97 -19.46
N GLY A 136 19.98 -40.48 -18.36
CA GLY A 136 20.75 -41.72 -18.35
C GLY A 136 19.92 -42.96 -18.76
N ASP A 137 18.66 -43.02 -18.26
CA ASP A 137 17.72 -44.08 -18.62
C ASP A 137 17.41 -44.10 -20.12
N ILE A 138 17.19 -42.93 -20.73
CA ILE A 138 16.98 -42.81 -22.16
C ILE A 138 18.22 -43.33 -22.93
N THR A 139 19.39 -42.89 -22.53
CA THR A 139 20.65 -43.29 -23.19
C THR A 139 20.85 -44.81 -23.09
N GLY A 140 20.60 -45.42 -21.93
CA GLY A 140 20.65 -46.84 -21.71
C GLY A 140 19.63 -47.60 -22.58
N ALA A 141 18.37 -47.13 -22.61
CA ALA A 141 17.34 -47.76 -23.44
C ALA A 141 17.66 -47.64 -24.95
N GLN A 142 18.23 -46.52 -25.39
CA GLN A 142 18.67 -46.33 -26.78
C GLN A 142 19.81 -47.32 -27.15
N ALA A 143 20.80 -47.49 -26.27
CA ALA A 143 21.90 -48.44 -26.46
C ALA A 143 21.37 -49.86 -26.53
N ASN A 144 20.45 -50.27 -25.64
CA ASN A 144 19.80 -51.54 -25.66
C ASN A 144 19.04 -51.80 -26.98
N LEU A 145 18.25 -50.84 -27.41
CA LEU A 145 17.54 -50.90 -28.70
C LEU A 145 18.51 -51.07 -29.88
N ALA A 146 19.63 -50.37 -29.89
CA ALA A 146 20.65 -50.50 -30.92
C ALA A 146 21.24 -51.91 -30.96
N ILE A 147 21.54 -52.50 -29.78
CA ILE A 147 22.03 -53.90 -29.67
C ILE A 147 21.01 -54.88 -30.22
N LYS A 148 19.72 -54.75 -29.85
CA LYS A 148 18.65 -55.65 -30.32
C LYS A 148 18.39 -55.51 -31.82
N ARG A 149 18.42 -54.30 -32.39
CA ARG A 149 18.34 -54.08 -33.84
C ARG A 149 19.49 -54.71 -34.60
N ASN A 150 20.71 -54.63 -34.08
CA ASN A 150 21.88 -55.32 -34.67
C ASN A 150 21.72 -56.83 -34.62
N ALA A 151 21.18 -57.38 -33.53
CA ALA A 151 20.88 -58.82 -33.40
C ALA A 151 19.85 -59.28 -34.41
N LEU A 152 18.76 -58.53 -34.55
CA LEU A 152 17.71 -58.78 -35.59
C LEU A 152 18.30 -58.74 -37.00
N GLY A 153 19.17 -57.76 -37.32
CA GLY A 153 19.83 -57.70 -38.60
C GLY A 153 20.69 -58.91 -38.89
N ARG A 154 21.41 -59.45 -37.87
CA ARG A 154 22.17 -60.72 -38.02
C ARG A 154 21.23 -61.87 -38.24
N GLN A 155 20.15 -62.04 -37.47
CA GLN A 155 19.19 -63.15 -37.63
C GLN A 155 18.49 -63.06 -39.01
N GLN A 156 18.15 -61.90 -39.50
CA GLN A 156 17.58 -61.69 -40.85
C GLN A 156 18.58 -62.16 -41.93
N ALA A 157 19.88 -61.86 -41.80
CA ALA A 157 20.89 -62.27 -42.73
C ALA A 157 21.09 -63.76 -42.72
N LEU A 158 21.07 -64.43 -41.53
CA LEU A 158 21.17 -65.89 -41.36
C LEU A 158 19.92 -66.56 -41.94
N LEU A 159 18.73 -66.07 -41.70
CA LEU A 159 17.47 -66.61 -42.22
C LEU A 159 17.47 -66.68 -43.77
N ARG A 160 17.92 -65.57 -44.41
CA ARG A 160 18.05 -65.54 -45.89
C ARG A 160 19.00 -66.59 -46.45
N ARG A 161 19.98 -67.08 -45.64
CA ARG A 161 20.94 -68.08 -46.01
C ARG A 161 20.54 -69.50 -45.54
N GLY A 162 19.38 -69.63 -44.85
CA GLY A 162 18.91 -70.95 -44.33
C GLY A 162 19.61 -71.37 -43.07
N PHE A 163 20.38 -70.58 -42.36
CA PHE A 163 21.16 -70.90 -41.17
C PHE A 163 20.47 -70.63 -39.84
N THR A 164 19.22 -70.17 -39.85
CA THR A 164 18.40 -69.95 -38.65
C THR A 164 16.93 -70.25 -38.92
N THR A 165 16.15 -70.43 -37.87
CA THR A 165 14.72 -70.72 -38.01
C THR A 165 13.90 -69.44 -38.12
N ARG A 166 12.64 -69.56 -38.58
CA ARG A 166 11.71 -68.47 -38.60
C ARG A 166 11.35 -68.00 -37.17
N SER A 167 11.29 -68.95 -36.24
CA SER A 167 11.06 -68.69 -34.82
C SER A 167 12.14 -67.76 -34.23
N ASP A 168 13.44 -68.07 -34.48
CA ASP A 168 14.55 -67.24 -33.99
C ASP A 168 14.53 -65.88 -34.53
N TYR A 169 14.05 -65.63 -35.76
CA TYR A 169 13.84 -64.33 -36.35
C TYR A 169 12.65 -63.58 -35.68
N GLU A 170 11.52 -64.30 -35.45
CA GLU A 170 10.35 -63.75 -34.74
C GLU A 170 10.67 -63.39 -33.28
N ASP A 171 11.47 -64.15 -32.59
CA ASP A 171 11.96 -63.88 -31.26
C ASP A 171 12.82 -62.61 -31.24
N ALA A 172 13.78 -62.50 -32.16
CA ALA A 172 14.61 -61.30 -32.29
C ALA A 172 13.77 -60.06 -32.64
N LEU A 173 12.69 -60.20 -33.42
CA LEU A 173 11.75 -59.12 -33.72
C LEU A 173 10.96 -58.67 -32.47
N ASN A 174 10.52 -59.65 -31.66
CA ASN A 174 9.83 -59.39 -30.40
C ASN A 174 10.76 -58.70 -29.39
N GLU A 175 12.05 -59.09 -29.33
CA GLU A 175 13.04 -58.38 -28.52
C GLU A 175 13.23 -56.91 -28.93
N VAL A 176 13.24 -56.61 -30.24
CA VAL A 176 13.30 -55.20 -30.70
C VAL A 176 12.06 -54.43 -30.29
N ARG A 177 10.85 -54.99 -30.47
CA ARG A 177 9.60 -54.37 -30.04
C ARG A 177 9.59 -54.09 -28.53
N SER A 178 10.07 -55.04 -27.71
CA SER A 178 10.21 -54.85 -26.27
C SER A 178 11.16 -53.69 -25.93
N ALA A 179 12.32 -53.63 -26.61
CA ALA A 179 13.28 -52.53 -26.41
C ALA A 179 12.75 -51.18 -26.88
N GLU A 180 11.93 -51.16 -27.94
CA GLU A 180 11.22 -49.92 -28.40
C GLU A 180 10.21 -49.40 -27.35
N THR A 181 9.44 -50.32 -26.75
CA THR A 181 8.53 -49.97 -25.63
C THR A 181 9.33 -49.43 -24.45
N GLN A 182 10.43 -50.09 -24.04
CA GLN A 182 11.29 -49.60 -22.96
C GLN A 182 11.83 -48.19 -23.21
N LEU A 183 12.24 -47.90 -24.46
CA LEU A 183 12.67 -46.53 -24.84
C LEU A 183 11.53 -45.53 -24.77
N SER A 184 10.33 -45.91 -25.23
CA SER A 184 9.13 -45.08 -25.11
C SER A 184 8.82 -44.76 -23.66
N ASP A 185 8.87 -45.76 -22.78
CA ASP A 185 8.61 -45.59 -21.34
C ASP A 185 9.66 -44.70 -20.66
N ALA A 186 10.94 -44.87 -21.03
CA ALA A 186 12.02 -44.01 -20.53
C ALA A 186 11.81 -42.54 -20.96
N ARG A 187 11.39 -42.31 -22.21
CA ARG A 187 11.06 -40.96 -22.71
C ARG A 187 9.86 -40.36 -21.99
N ALA A 188 8.81 -41.14 -21.78
CA ALA A 188 7.62 -40.69 -21.04
C ALA A 188 7.97 -40.29 -19.59
N ARG A 189 8.79 -41.15 -18.90
CA ARG A 189 9.28 -40.81 -17.55
C ARG A 189 10.11 -39.53 -17.54
N ALA A 190 11.01 -39.36 -18.52
CA ALA A 190 11.81 -38.15 -18.63
C ALA A 190 10.97 -36.91 -18.92
N ALA A 191 9.94 -36.98 -19.77
CA ALA A 191 9.03 -35.91 -20.04
C ALA A 191 8.24 -35.48 -18.78
N ASN A 192 7.73 -36.46 -18.02
CA ASN A 192 7.06 -36.22 -16.76
C ASN A 192 7.98 -35.58 -15.69
N ALA A 193 9.21 -36.10 -15.57
CA ALA A 193 10.20 -35.55 -14.64
C ALA A 193 10.64 -34.15 -15.02
N SER A 194 10.81 -33.86 -16.31
CA SER A 194 11.14 -32.50 -16.78
C SER A 194 9.99 -31.54 -16.62
N ALA A 195 8.74 -31.98 -16.80
CA ALA A 195 7.55 -31.15 -16.55
C ALA A 195 7.42 -30.75 -15.06
N ALA A 196 7.81 -31.64 -14.14
CA ALA A 196 7.83 -31.35 -12.71
C ALA A 196 8.91 -30.31 -12.31
N VAL A 197 9.90 -30.08 -13.18
CA VAL A 197 11.02 -29.13 -13.00
C VAL A 197 10.97 -28.02 -14.04
N ALA A 198 9.77 -27.61 -14.47
CA ALA A 198 9.59 -26.58 -15.48
C ALA A 198 10.42 -25.32 -15.16
N PRO A 199 10.97 -24.62 -16.17
CA PRO A 199 11.75 -23.41 -15.97
C PRO A 199 10.87 -22.31 -15.36
N GLY A 200 11.36 -21.77 -14.25
CA GLY A 200 10.66 -20.74 -13.46
C GLY A 200 10.82 -20.98 -11.96
N GLU A 201 10.32 -20.06 -11.19
CA GLU A 201 10.29 -20.20 -9.74
C GLU A 201 9.27 -21.29 -9.36
N GLN A 202 9.76 -22.31 -8.66
CA GLN A 202 8.87 -23.40 -8.25
C GLN A 202 7.80 -22.87 -7.31
N PRO A 203 6.50 -23.13 -7.53
CA PRO A 203 5.41 -22.56 -6.72
C PRO A 203 5.58 -22.82 -5.22
N GLN A 204 6.15 -23.97 -4.85
CA GLN A 204 6.42 -24.32 -3.46
C GLN A 204 7.51 -23.44 -2.83
N VAL A 205 8.56 -23.10 -3.58
CA VAL A 205 9.62 -22.18 -3.13
C VAL A 205 9.08 -20.76 -3.02
N ALA A 206 8.31 -20.30 -4.02
CA ALA A 206 7.68 -18.98 -3.99
C ALA A 206 6.72 -18.83 -2.79
N GLN A 207 5.91 -19.87 -2.52
CA GLN A 207 5.02 -19.88 -1.37
C GLN A 207 5.78 -19.82 -0.04
N ALA A 208 6.84 -20.62 0.09
CA ALA A 208 7.67 -20.64 1.29
C ALA A 208 8.44 -19.32 1.46
N GLN A 209 8.92 -18.70 0.37
CA GLN A 209 9.54 -17.37 0.40
C GLN A 209 8.55 -16.31 0.86
N ALA A 210 7.32 -16.30 0.34
CA ALA A 210 6.28 -15.40 0.79
C ALA A 210 5.94 -15.54 2.30
N ALA A 211 6.00 -16.78 2.82
CA ALA A 211 5.84 -17.03 4.25
C ALA A 211 6.98 -16.42 5.08
N VAL A 212 8.23 -16.52 4.60
CA VAL A 212 9.39 -15.87 5.23
C VAL A 212 9.25 -14.34 5.22
N ASP A 213 8.83 -13.76 4.10
CA ASP A 213 8.68 -12.31 3.97
C ASP A 213 7.55 -11.79 4.86
N LYS A 214 6.45 -12.55 4.98
CA LYS A 214 5.38 -12.27 5.94
C LYS A 214 5.90 -12.28 7.38
N ALA A 215 6.62 -13.32 7.78
CA ALA A 215 7.16 -13.44 9.14
C ALA A 215 8.18 -12.33 9.46
N LYS A 216 9.02 -11.93 8.48
CA LYS A 216 9.92 -10.77 8.61
C LYS A 216 9.16 -9.47 8.83
N LEU A 217 8.08 -9.26 8.06
CA LEU A 217 7.24 -8.07 8.19
C LEU A 217 6.56 -8.02 9.57
N GLU A 218 6.02 -9.13 10.04
CA GLU A 218 5.40 -9.23 11.37
C GLU A 218 6.44 -8.96 12.48
N LEU A 219 7.65 -9.50 12.36
CA LEU A 219 8.75 -9.22 13.29
C LEU A 219 9.14 -7.74 13.27
N SER A 220 9.22 -7.10 12.10
CA SER A 220 9.54 -5.66 12.02
C SER A 220 8.47 -4.78 12.67
N ARG A 221 7.20 -5.23 12.66
CA ARG A 221 6.07 -4.53 13.27
C ARG A 221 6.01 -4.65 14.80
N THR A 222 6.86 -5.49 15.41
CA THR A 222 7.01 -5.52 16.87
C THR A 222 7.68 -4.26 17.41
N GLU A 223 8.41 -3.52 16.57
CA GLU A 223 8.98 -2.23 16.90
C GLU A 223 8.04 -1.12 16.41
N VAL A 224 7.35 -0.48 17.34
CA VAL A 224 6.43 0.61 17.00
C VAL A 224 7.18 1.94 17.05
N ARG A 225 7.19 2.62 15.90
CA ARG A 225 7.93 3.86 15.68
C ARG A 225 7.00 5.04 15.41
N ALA A 226 7.47 6.24 15.71
CA ALA A 226 6.74 7.47 15.45
C ALA A 226 6.55 7.71 13.93
N PRO A 227 5.30 7.90 13.45
CA PRO A 227 5.04 8.16 12.03
C PRO A 227 5.42 9.59 11.60
N MET A 228 5.49 10.51 12.55
CA MET A 228 5.74 11.94 12.35
C MET A 228 6.39 12.55 13.59
N ASP A 229 6.91 13.76 13.45
CA ASP A 229 7.43 14.54 14.56
C ASP A 229 6.27 15.01 15.45
N GLY A 230 6.47 14.99 16.78
CA GLY A 230 5.42 15.38 17.69
C GLY A 230 5.83 15.33 19.17
N ILE A 231 4.82 15.41 20.02
CA ILE A 231 4.93 15.26 21.48
C ILE A 231 3.99 14.12 21.88
N ILE A 232 4.49 13.21 22.71
CA ILE A 232 3.71 12.07 23.21
C ILE A 232 2.76 12.54 24.35
#